data_d395cc9636fe1ddfe38876725dbfb8c1
#
_entry.id   d395cc9636fe1ddfe38876725dbfb8c1
#
_cell.length_a   1.000
_cell.length_b   1.000
_cell.length_c   1.000
_cell.angle_alpha   90.00
_cell.angle_beta   90.00
_cell.angle_gamma   90.00
#
_symmetry.space_group_name_H-M   'P 1'
#
loop_
_entity.id
_entity.type
_entity.pdbx_description
1 polymer ?
#
loop_
_entity_poly.entity_id
_entity_poly.type
_entity_poly.pdbx_seq_one_letter_code
_entity_poly.pdbx_strand_id
1 'polypeptide(L)'
;FLDVNTLLDTGEYAAPSLESLERNSQSPLDINPNDWEQPCPMWPNNPTRNRLLTNTITAMDAAGLDAIIYPSWSNPPAHIDKPLEEYKGENSHVLAPDTGLPAVTVPMGYWQNKLPAGLQILGRPYSEGLLIELAYSYEQKTLHRTAPEGFGEVNH
;
A
#
# COMPACT_ATOMS: atom_id res chain seq x y z
N PHE A 1 22.15 6.72 -13.84
CA PHE A 1 21.63 6.29 -12.52
C PHE A 1 22.52 6.88 -11.46
N LEU A 2 21.98 7.74 -10.59
CA LEU A 2 22.65 8.18 -9.39
C LEU A 2 22.58 7.02 -8.38
N ASP A 3 23.70 6.54 -7.89
CA ASP A 3 23.71 5.67 -6.72
C ASP A 3 23.37 6.48 -5.46
N VAL A 4 23.10 5.79 -4.35
CA VAL A 4 22.68 6.42 -3.09
C VAL A 4 23.75 7.39 -2.56
N ASN A 5 25.05 7.09 -2.72
CA ASN A 5 26.14 7.94 -2.25
C ASN A 5 26.18 9.23 -3.06
N THR A 6 26.08 9.14 -4.38
CA THR A 6 26.00 10.32 -5.25
C THR A 6 24.80 11.20 -4.89
N LEU A 7 23.64 10.62 -4.58
CA LEU A 7 22.47 11.38 -4.14
C LEU A 7 22.70 12.07 -2.80
N LEU A 8 23.35 11.40 -1.84
CA LEU A 8 23.72 11.99 -0.55
C LEU A 8 24.67 13.18 -0.73
N ASP A 9 25.65 13.06 -1.63
CA ASP A 9 26.63 14.11 -1.93
C ASP A 9 25.99 15.36 -2.55
N THR A 10 24.91 15.21 -3.33
CA THR A 10 24.20 16.35 -3.92
C THR A 10 23.41 17.15 -2.90
N GLY A 11 22.95 16.53 -1.81
CA GLY A 11 22.03 17.14 -0.85
C GLY A 11 20.61 17.37 -1.41
N GLU A 12 20.31 16.90 -2.63
CA GLU A 12 19.02 17.08 -3.32
C GLU A 12 18.01 16.00 -2.92
N TYR A 13 17.69 15.90 -1.64
CA TYR A 13 16.69 14.97 -1.11
C TYR A 13 15.85 15.63 0.00
N ALA A 14 14.67 15.09 0.23
CA ALA A 14 13.83 15.57 1.33
C ALA A 14 14.45 15.23 2.69
N ALA A 15 14.50 16.19 3.61
CA ALA A 15 15.09 16.01 4.93
C ALA A 15 14.63 14.72 5.68
N PRO A 16 13.35 14.31 5.63
CA PRO A 16 12.89 13.05 6.25
C PRO A 16 13.49 11.78 5.64
N SER A 17 14.06 11.85 4.43
CA SER A 17 14.65 10.70 3.74
C SER A 17 16.10 10.43 4.13
N LEU A 18 16.77 11.37 4.80
CA LEU A 18 18.20 11.31 5.08
C LEU A 18 18.60 10.02 5.82
N GLU A 19 17.96 9.72 6.93
CA GLU A 19 18.26 8.51 7.73
C GLU A 19 18.13 7.22 6.90
N SER A 20 17.11 7.15 6.02
CA SER A 20 16.92 6.00 5.15
C SER A 20 17.99 5.89 4.07
N LEU A 21 18.40 7.02 3.50
CA LEU A 21 19.47 7.09 2.49
C LEU A 21 20.83 6.70 3.11
N GLU A 22 21.16 7.24 4.27
CA GLU A 22 22.40 6.91 5.00
C GLU A 22 22.46 5.42 5.35
N ARG A 23 21.37 4.84 5.84
CA ARG A 23 21.29 3.40 6.11
C ARG A 23 21.47 2.57 4.84
N ASN A 24 20.84 2.96 3.74
CA ASN A 24 20.94 2.24 2.48
C ASN A 24 22.32 2.40 1.82
N SER A 25 23.02 3.52 2.03
CA SER A 25 24.39 3.74 1.51
C SER A 25 25.41 2.77 2.12
N GLN A 26 25.12 2.25 3.30
CA GLN A 26 25.96 1.26 3.99
C GLN A 26 25.66 -0.19 3.56
N SER A 27 24.63 -0.39 2.74
CA SER A 27 24.28 -1.72 2.25
C SER A 27 25.30 -2.19 1.23
N PRO A 28 25.82 -3.41 1.34
CA PRO A 28 26.78 -3.94 0.38
C PRO A 28 26.12 -4.11 -0.98
N LEU A 29 26.66 -3.46 -2.02
CA LEU A 29 26.15 -3.50 -3.38
C LEU A 29 26.60 -4.73 -4.18
N ASP A 30 27.70 -5.33 -3.74
CA ASP A 30 28.43 -6.33 -4.50
C ASP A 30 28.18 -7.78 -4.01
N ILE A 31 27.36 -7.93 -2.97
CA ILE A 31 27.06 -9.26 -2.41
C ILE A 31 25.76 -9.76 -3.05
N ASN A 32 25.86 -10.92 -3.69
CA ASN A 32 24.66 -11.64 -4.14
C ASN A 32 23.77 -11.92 -2.91
N PRO A 33 22.47 -11.55 -2.95
CA PRO A 33 21.55 -11.81 -1.84
C PRO A 33 21.50 -13.27 -1.35
N ASN A 34 21.87 -14.22 -2.21
CA ASN A 34 21.95 -15.64 -1.84
C ASN A 34 23.18 -15.99 -0.98
N ASP A 35 24.19 -15.11 -0.96
CA ASP A 35 25.42 -15.29 -0.20
C ASP A 35 25.38 -14.57 1.17
N TRP A 36 24.26 -13.96 1.52
CA TRP A 36 24.07 -13.34 2.83
C TRP A 36 24.10 -14.39 3.94
N GLU A 37 24.72 -14.08 5.06
CA GLU A 37 24.75 -14.96 6.24
C GLU A 37 23.34 -15.35 6.72
N GLN A 38 22.38 -14.46 6.54
CA GLN A 38 20.96 -14.72 6.74
C GLN A 38 20.21 -14.32 5.47
N PRO A 39 20.11 -15.21 4.49
CA PRO A 39 19.43 -14.91 3.25
C PRO A 39 17.98 -14.54 3.51
N CYS A 40 17.51 -13.50 2.82
CA CYS A 40 16.11 -13.08 2.91
C CYS A 40 15.21 -14.23 2.46
N PRO A 41 14.31 -14.73 3.30
CA PRO A 41 13.44 -15.83 2.90
C PRO A 41 12.59 -15.38 1.70
N MET A 42 12.59 -16.20 0.64
CA MET A 42 11.67 -15.99 -0.50
C MET A 42 10.26 -15.80 0.03
N TRP A 43 9.50 -14.88 -0.59
CA TRP A 43 8.15 -14.54 -0.13
C TRP A 43 7.28 -15.77 0.20
N PRO A 44 7.20 -16.84 -0.62
CA PRO A 44 6.40 -18.03 -0.33
C PRO A 44 6.85 -18.81 0.92
N ASN A 45 8.10 -18.63 1.33
CA ASN A 45 8.71 -19.35 2.46
C ASN A 45 8.83 -18.49 3.74
N ASN A 46 8.31 -17.26 3.71
CA ASN A 46 8.34 -16.39 4.88
C ASN A 46 7.28 -16.85 5.91
N PRO A 47 7.67 -17.34 7.10
CA PRO A 47 6.75 -17.93 8.07
C PRO A 47 5.76 -16.90 8.64
N THR A 48 6.17 -15.64 8.76
CA THR A 48 5.31 -14.57 9.28
C THR A 48 4.20 -14.23 8.28
N ARG A 49 4.54 -14.10 7.01
CA ARG A 49 3.56 -13.84 5.93
C ARG A 49 2.61 -15.03 5.75
N ASN A 50 3.13 -16.24 5.77
CA ASN A 50 2.31 -17.45 5.68
C ASN A 50 1.33 -17.56 6.85
N ARG A 51 1.75 -17.22 8.06
CA ARG A 51 0.86 -17.19 9.22
C ARG A 51 -0.22 -16.12 9.07
N LEU A 52 0.13 -14.91 8.59
CA LEU A 52 -0.84 -13.86 8.34
C LEU A 52 -1.87 -14.28 7.29
N LEU A 53 -1.41 -14.84 6.16
CA LEU A 53 -2.29 -15.38 5.11
C LEU A 53 -3.24 -16.44 5.68
N THR A 54 -2.70 -17.45 6.38
CA THR A 54 -3.50 -18.51 6.97
C THR A 54 -4.56 -17.98 7.94
N ASN A 55 -4.17 -17.06 8.82
CA ASN A 55 -5.10 -16.44 9.78
C ASN A 55 -6.20 -15.64 9.07
N THR A 56 -5.85 -14.91 8.01
CA THR A 56 -6.82 -14.13 7.22
C THR A 56 -7.83 -15.05 6.55
N ILE A 57 -7.38 -16.11 5.87
CA ILE A 57 -8.26 -17.06 5.21
C ILE A 57 -9.14 -17.79 6.24
N THR A 58 -8.56 -18.24 7.37
CA THR A 58 -9.32 -18.90 8.44
C THR A 58 -10.42 -17.99 9.00
N ALA A 59 -10.14 -16.71 9.20
CA ALA A 59 -11.14 -15.74 9.65
C ALA A 59 -12.25 -15.53 8.62
N MET A 60 -11.90 -15.46 7.33
CA MET A 60 -12.87 -15.36 6.24
C MET A 60 -13.77 -16.63 6.18
N ASP A 61 -13.18 -17.81 6.34
CA ASP A 61 -13.92 -19.07 6.33
C ASP A 61 -14.90 -19.16 7.51
N ALA A 62 -14.43 -18.82 8.71
CA ALA A 62 -15.26 -18.84 9.92
C ALA A 62 -16.46 -17.88 9.85
N ALA A 63 -16.31 -16.77 9.12
CA ALA A 63 -17.36 -15.77 8.94
C ALA A 63 -18.16 -15.93 7.63
N GLY A 64 -17.82 -16.90 6.77
CA GLY A 64 -18.46 -17.11 5.47
C GLY A 64 -18.29 -15.93 4.50
N LEU A 65 -17.10 -15.29 4.50
CA LEU A 65 -16.84 -14.09 3.71
C LEU A 65 -16.16 -14.41 2.38
N ASP A 66 -16.62 -13.76 1.33
CA ASP A 66 -15.98 -13.78 0.01
C ASP A 66 -14.91 -12.67 -0.11
N ALA A 67 -15.10 -11.56 0.60
CA ALA A 67 -14.17 -10.42 0.63
C ALA A 67 -14.20 -9.70 1.97
N ILE A 68 -13.15 -8.92 2.24
CA ILE A 68 -13.03 -8.01 3.39
C ILE A 68 -12.92 -6.58 2.85
N ILE A 69 -13.64 -5.65 3.47
CA ILE A 69 -13.58 -4.23 3.10
C ILE A 69 -13.04 -3.40 4.26
N TYR A 70 -12.19 -2.43 3.93
CA TYR A 70 -11.62 -1.48 4.90
C TYR A 70 -11.15 -0.20 4.21
N PRO A 71 -11.00 0.92 4.94
CA PRO A 71 -10.42 2.13 4.37
C PRO A 71 -8.98 1.87 3.91
N SER A 72 -8.59 2.35 2.72
CA SER A 72 -7.21 2.22 2.24
C SER A 72 -6.21 2.92 3.15
N TRP A 73 -6.64 3.99 3.81
CA TRP A 73 -5.86 4.73 4.82
C TRP A 73 -6.74 5.05 6.02
N SER A 74 -6.17 4.87 7.21
CA SER A 74 -6.90 5.10 8.47
C SER A 74 -6.84 6.55 8.95
N ASN A 75 -5.94 7.35 8.40
CA ASN A 75 -5.70 8.72 8.80
C ASN A 75 -5.57 9.63 7.58
N PRO A 76 -5.89 10.93 7.70
CA PRO A 76 -5.56 11.90 6.65
C PRO A 76 -4.03 12.03 6.49
N PRO A 77 -3.55 12.48 5.32
CA PRO A 77 -2.13 12.76 5.13
C PRO A 77 -1.66 13.86 6.09
N ALA A 78 -0.40 13.77 6.51
CA ALA A 78 0.25 14.83 7.26
C ALA A 78 0.42 16.09 6.41
N HIS A 79 0.49 17.25 7.03
CA HIS A 79 0.83 18.50 6.34
C HIS A 79 2.30 18.46 5.86
N ILE A 80 2.55 19.12 4.73
CA ILE A 80 3.88 19.11 4.08
C ILE A 80 4.97 19.71 4.98
N ASP A 81 4.63 20.70 5.79
CA ASP A 81 5.53 21.36 6.73
C ASP A 81 5.73 20.61 8.04
N LYS A 82 4.91 19.58 8.31
CA LYS A 82 4.98 18.77 9.53
C LYS A 82 4.88 17.26 9.30
N PRO A 83 5.60 16.72 8.32
CA PRO A 83 5.37 15.34 7.86
C PRO A 83 5.64 14.29 8.93
N LEU A 84 6.65 14.46 9.76
CA LEU A 84 7.00 13.48 10.81
C LEU A 84 6.17 13.66 12.07
N GLU A 85 5.77 14.89 12.39
CA GLU A 85 5.01 15.22 13.60
C GLU A 85 3.54 14.74 13.51
N GLU A 86 2.96 14.87 12.32
CA GLU A 86 1.56 14.57 12.07
C GLU A 86 1.30 13.19 11.44
N TYR A 87 2.33 12.50 10.96
CA TYR A 87 2.18 11.16 10.43
C TYR A 87 1.80 10.17 11.52
N LYS A 88 0.60 9.63 11.41
CA LYS A 88 0.04 8.69 12.40
C LYS A 88 0.18 7.23 12.00
N GLY A 89 1.01 6.97 11.02
CA GLY A 89 1.12 5.65 10.43
C GLY A 89 -0.10 5.31 9.57
N GLU A 90 0.04 4.21 8.89
CA GLU A 90 -1.00 3.63 8.09
C GLU A 90 -0.83 2.11 8.09
N ASN A 91 -1.93 1.38 8.27
CA ASN A 91 -1.86 -0.06 8.49
C ASN A 91 -2.69 -0.86 7.48
N SER A 92 -3.62 -0.21 6.78
CA SER A 92 -4.55 -0.93 5.90
C SER A 92 -3.85 -1.49 4.66
N HIS A 93 -2.82 -0.82 4.15
CA HIS A 93 -2.08 -1.26 2.96
C HIS A 93 -1.21 -2.51 3.20
N VAL A 94 -0.97 -2.88 4.43
CA VAL A 94 -0.08 -4.00 4.79
C VAL A 94 -0.71 -5.35 4.47
N LEU A 95 -2.02 -5.49 4.63
CA LEU A 95 -2.68 -6.79 4.57
C LEU A 95 -2.55 -7.46 3.18
N ALA A 96 -2.85 -6.76 2.10
CA ALA A 96 -2.75 -7.32 0.75
C ALA A 96 -1.31 -7.71 0.35
N PRO A 97 -0.30 -6.80 0.44
CA PRO A 97 1.05 -7.14 0.04
C PRO A 97 1.72 -8.18 0.94
N ASP A 98 1.38 -8.23 2.23
CA ASP A 98 1.98 -9.20 3.14
C ASP A 98 1.35 -10.59 3.07
N THR A 99 0.11 -10.68 2.62
CA THR A 99 -0.57 -11.98 2.41
C THR A 99 -0.47 -12.46 0.97
N GLY A 100 -0.23 -11.56 0.00
CA GLY A 100 -0.34 -11.87 -1.43
C GLY A 100 -1.77 -12.04 -1.92
N LEU A 101 -2.76 -11.66 -1.11
CA LEU A 101 -4.17 -11.69 -1.52
C LEU A 101 -4.48 -10.54 -2.49
N PRO A 102 -5.32 -10.77 -3.51
CA PRO A 102 -5.72 -9.73 -4.42
C PRO A 102 -6.56 -8.67 -3.72
N ALA A 103 -6.36 -7.41 -4.10
CA ALA A 103 -7.13 -6.29 -3.58
C ALA A 103 -7.39 -5.25 -4.66
N VAL A 104 -8.52 -4.56 -4.57
CA VAL A 104 -8.88 -3.43 -5.41
C VAL A 104 -9.29 -2.25 -4.53
N THR A 105 -8.97 -1.04 -4.96
CA THR A 105 -9.37 0.19 -4.25
C THR A 105 -10.31 1.01 -5.12
N VAL A 106 -11.41 1.44 -4.52
CA VAL A 106 -12.41 2.32 -5.15
C VAL A 106 -12.61 3.60 -4.33
N PRO A 107 -13.00 4.72 -4.94
CA PRO A 107 -13.34 5.94 -4.20
C PRO A 107 -14.52 5.70 -3.25
N MET A 108 -14.36 6.07 -1.97
CA MET A 108 -15.47 6.01 -1.01
C MET A 108 -15.96 7.36 -0.51
N GLY A 109 -15.52 8.43 -1.14
CA GLY A 109 -15.91 9.80 -0.81
C GLY A 109 -14.72 10.70 -0.47
N TYR A 110 -15.00 11.78 0.25
CA TYR A 110 -14.00 12.78 0.60
C TYR A 110 -14.04 13.11 2.09
N TRP A 111 -12.88 13.12 2.73
CA TRP A 111 -12.75 13.65 4.08
C TRP A 111 -12.76 15.18 4.03
N GLN A 112 -13.62 15.79 4.85
CA GLN A 112 -13.86 17.26 4.86
C GLN A 112 -14.14 17.87 3.48
N ASN A 113 -14.75 17.09 2.58
CA ASN A 113 -15.08 17.50 1.19
C ASN A 113 -13.86 17.93 0.34
N LYS A 114 -12.65 17.52 0.72
CA LYS A 114 -11.41 17.91 0.03
C LYS A 114 -10.49 16.74 -0.28
N LEU A 115 -10.25 15.87 0.70
CA LEU A 115 -9.27 14.81 0.56
C LEU A 115 -9.95 13.50 0.16
N PRO A 116 -9.61 12.91 -0.99
CA PRO A 116 -10.21 11.66 -1.43
C PRO A 116 -9.89 10.54 -0.46
N ALA A 117 -10.88 9.70 -0.19
CA ALA A 117 -10.73 8.49 0.61
C ALA A 117 -11.00 7.26 -0.26
N GLY A 118 -10.22 6.21 -0.06
CA GLY A 118 -10.33 4.94 -0.77
C GLY A 118 -10.90 3.85 0.12
N LEU A 119 -11.79 3.03 -0.45
CA LEU A 119 -12.22 1.76 0.10
C LEU A 119 -11.42 0.65 -0.56
N GLN A 120 -10.72 -0.15 0.22
CA GLN A 120 -10.05 -1.35 -0.26
C GLN A 120 -10.94 -2.57 -0.07
N ILE A 121 -11.02 -3.40 -1.10
CA ILE A 121 -11.74 -4.67 -1.11
C ILE A 121 -10.69 -5.75 -1.31
N LEU A 122 -10.48 -6.59 -0.30
CA LEU A 122 -9.51 -7.69 -0.29
C LEU A 122 -10.26 -9.00 -0.54
N GLY A 123 -9.80 -9.78 -1.49
CA GLY A 123 -10.41 -11.05 -1.85
C GLY A 123 -9.62 -12.28 -1.43
N ARG A 124 -10.16 -13.44 -1.79
CA ARG A 124 -9.47 -14.72 -1.65
C ARG A 124 -8.42 -14.91 -2.75
N PRO A 125 -7.48 -15.85 -2.63
CA PRO A 125 -6.54 -16.15 -3.70
C PRO A 125 -7.28 -16.37 -5.03
N TYR A 126 -6.78 -15.72 -6.10
CA TYR A 126 -7.32 -15.85 -7.47
C TYR A 126 -8.77 -15.39 -7.64
N SER A 127 -9.25 -14.47 -6.80
CA SER A 127 -10.62 -13.93 -6.87
C SER A 127 -10.71 -12.55 -7.54
N GLU A 128 -9.76 -12.20 -8.40
CA GLU A 128 -9.68 -10.89 -9.07
C GLU A 128 -10.96 -10.55 -9.84
N GLY A 129 -11.57 -11.54 -10.50
CA GLY A 129 -12.84 -11.38 -11.21
C GLY A 129 -13.97 -10.91 -10.29
N LEU A 130 -14.13 -11.57 -9.15
CA LEU A 130 -15.11 -11.18 -8.14
C LEU A 130 -14.83 -9.78 -7.58
N LEU A 131 -13.56 -9.44 -7.35
CA LEU A 131 -13.20 -8.11 -6.85
C LEU A 131 -13.56 -7.00 -7.83
N ILE A 132 -13.38 -7.23 -9.13
CA ILE A 132 -13.78 -6.28 -10.19
C ILE A 132 -15.31 -6.12 -10.20
N GLU A 133 -16.07 -7.20 -10.08
CA GLU A 133 -17.53 -7.13 -10.00
C GLU A 133 -18.02 -6.36 -8.78
N LEU A 134 -17.43 -6.60 -7.61
CA LEU A 134 -17.75 -5.89 -6.38
C LEU A 134 -17.39 -4.40 -6.48
N ALA A 135 -16.19 -4.09 -6.99
CA ALA A 135 -15.73 -2.72 -7.20
C ALA A 135 -16.63 -1.95 -8.16
N TYR A 136 -16.97 -2.56 -9.30
CA TYR A 136 -17.89 -1.98 -10.28
C TYR A 136 -19.28 -1.75 -9.69
N SER A 137 -19.81 -2.74 -8.98
CA SER A 137 -21.13 -2.64 -8.35
C SER A 137 -21.17 -1.52 -7.31
N TYR A 138 -20.11 -1.39 -6.52
CA TYR A 138 -19.97 -0.32 -5.54
C TYR A 138 -19.88 1.06 -6.23
N GLU A 139 -19.01 1.20 -7.22
CA GLU A 139 -18.80 2.45 -7.94
C GLU A 139 -20.09 2.95 -8.64
N GLN A 140 -20.79 2.04 -9.33
CA GLN A 140 -22.07 2.37 -10.00
C GLN A 140 -23.17 2.79 -9.02
N LYS A 141 -23.13 2.30 -7.80
CA LYS A 141 -24.13 2.60 -6.78
C LYS A 141 -23.84 3.89 -6.04
N THR A 142 -22.57 4.23 -5.85
CA THR A 142 -22.15 5.35 -4.99
C THR A 142 -21.75 6.59 -5.77
N LEU A 143 -21.16 6.43 -6.96
CA LEU A 143 -20.67 7.51 -7.82
C LEU A 143 -19.79 8.55 -7.08
N HIS A 144 -18.98 8.07 -6.15
CA HIS A 144 -18.13 8.93 -5.31
C HIS A 144 -16.95 9.57 -6.03
N ARG A 145 -16.61 9.08 -7.23
CA ARG A 145 -15.51 9.64 -8.00
C ARG A 145 -15.90 10.99 -8.58
N THR A 146 -15.14 12.02 -8.25
CA THR A 146 -15.20 13.33 -8.92
C THR A 146 -13.82 13.69 -9.48
N ALA A 147 -13.79 14.37 -10.62
CA ALA A 147 -12.54 14.90 -11.16
C ALA A 147 -12.03 16.04 -10.23
N PRO A 148 -10.70 16.16 -10.03
CA PRO A 148 -10.15 17.27 -9.27
C PRO A 148 -10.42 18.60 -10.01
N GLU A 149 -10.75 19.63 -9.24
CA GLU A 149 -10.97 20.98 -9.81
C GLU A 149 -9.70 21.48 -10.52
N GLY A 150 -9.87 22.14 -11.65
CA GLY A 150 -8.77 22.71 -12.44
C GLY A 150 -8.10 21.76 -13.42
N PHE A 151 -8.50 20.49 -13.46
CA PHE A 151 -8.07 19.54 -14.48
C PHE A 151 -9.21 19.25 -15.45
N GLY A 152 -8.98 19.48 -16.74
CA GLY A 152 -9.94 19.18 -17.79
C GLY A 152 -10.24 17.68 -17.92
N GLU A 153 -11.28 17.34 -18.67
CA GLU A 153 -11.56 15.96 -19.02
C GLU A 153 -10.39 15.36 -19.79
N VAL A 154 -10.03 14.13 -19.43
CA VAL A 154 -9.04 13.35 -20.21
C VAL A 154 -9.75 12.91 -21.49
N ASN A 155 -9.41 13.53 -22.61
CA ASN A 155 -9.87 13.08 -23.92
C ASN A 155 -9.21 11.73 -24.23
N HIS A 156 -9.99 10.69 -24.35
CA HIS A 156 -9.57 9.34 -24.78
C HIS A 156 -9.53 9.24 -26.31
#